data_7afeda4836d84da644729083313b49a6
#
_entry.id   7afeda4836d84da644729083313b49a6
#
_cell.length_a   1.000
_cell.length_b   1.000
_cell.length_c   1.000
_cell.angle_alpha   90.00
_cell.angle_beta   90.00
_cell.angle_gamma   90.00
#
_symmetry.space_group_name_H-M   'P 1'
#
loop_
_entity.id
_entity.type
_entity.pdbx_description
1 polymer ?
#
loop_
_entity_poly.entity_id
_entity_poly.type
_entity_poly.pdbx_seq_one_letter_code
_entity_poly.pdbx_strand_id
1 'polypeptide(L)'
;MLRAKLSRIAQYLMIAFVAVGCAVVAEQKLNELWGKEEVRDRSVSQTTQGIPEYHRDIQPIFDKRCVSCHACYDGPCQLKLTSYDGVDRGASSELVYDGTRLLAIEPSRLGVDEKNTQEWRERGYFPVLNERHQQPDANLYGSLLYRMLELKKNNPLPQTK
;
A
#
# COMPACT_ATOMS: atom_id res chain seq x y z
N MET A 1 -44.11 -7.19 -20.27
CA MET A 1 -43.26 -7.12 -19.05
C MET A 1 -42.03 -8.02 -19.10
N LEU A 2 -42.12 -9.26 -19.60
CA LEU A 2 -41.01 -10.23 -19.64
C LEU A 2 -39.82 -9.74 -20.50
N ARG A 3 -40.07 -9.20 -21.69
CA ARG A 3 -39.02 -8.69 -22.62
C ARG A 3 -38.17 -7.54 -22.00
N ALA A 4 -38.80 -6.64 -21.25
CA ALA A 4 -38.09 -5.53 -20.59
C ALA A 4 -37.20 -6.01 -19.43
N LYS A 5 -37.61 -7.07 -18.71
CA LYS A 5 -36.77 -7.69 -17.67
C LYS A 5 -35.58 -8.42 -18.28
N LEU A 6 -35.77 -9.17 -19.37
CA LEU A 6 -34.69 -9.83 -20.08
C LEU A 6 -33.66 -8.82 -20.63
N SER A 7 -34.12 -7.70 -21.19
CA SER A 7 -33.22 -6.65 -21.70
C SER A 7 -32.36 -6.05 -20.59
N ARG A 8 -32.91 -5.78 -19.42
CA ARG A 8 -32.14 -5.26 -18.26
C ARG A 8 -31.12 -6.28 -17.76
N ILE A 9 -31.48 -7.55 -17.66
CA ILE A 9 -30.54 -8.62 -17.27
C ILE A 9 -29.38 -8.69 -18.26
N ALA A 10 -29.65 -8.66 -19.56
CA ALA A 10 -28.61 -8.67 -20.58
C ALA A 10 -27.68 -7.45 -20.48
N GLN A 11 -28.21 -6.26 -20.18
CA GLN A 11 -27.41 -5.07 -19.92
C GLN A 11 -26.48 -5.21 -18.70
N TYR A 12 -27.01 -5.73 -17.57
CA TYR A 12 -26.18 -5.96 -16.38
C TYR A 12 -25.09 -6.98 -16.63
N LEU A 13 -25.40 -8.06 -17.35
CA LEU A 13 -24.41 -9.08 -17.71
C LEU A 13 -23.31 -8.50 -18.62
N MET A 14 -23.68 -7.66 -19.58
CA MET A 14 -22.72 -6.98 -20.44
C MET A 14 -21.82 -6.04 -19.66
N ILE A 15 -22.38 -5.22 -18.75
CA ILE A 15 -21.60 -4.32 -17.89
C ILE A 15 -20.64 -5.11 -17.00
N ALA A 16 -21.11 -6.20 -16.38
CA ALA A 16 -20.28 -7.06 -15.56
C ALA A 16 -19.15 -7.70 -16.36
N PHE A 17 -19.41 -8.15 -17.59
CA PHE A 17 -18.40 -8.73 -18.46
C PHE A 17 -17.34 -7.72 -18.86
N VAL A 18 -17.73 -6.49 -19.19
CA VAL A 18 -16.80 -5.40 -19.52
C VAL A 18 -15.96 -5.03 -18.30
N ALA A 19 -16.56 -4.93 -17.12
CA ALA A 19 -15.84 -4.59 -15.90
C ALA A 19 -14.78 -5.66 -15.54
N VAL A 20 -15.12 -6.94 -15.63
CA VAL A 20 -14.18 -8.04 -15.41
C VAL A 20 -13.07 -8.02 -16.45
N GLY A 21 -13.39 -7.80 -17.71
CA GLY A 21 -12.39 -7.71 -18.79
C GLY A 21 -11.40 -6.58 -18.55
N CYS A 22 -11.85 -5.40 -18.13
CA CYS A 22 -10.97 -4.28 -17.80
C CYS A 22 -10.04 -4.59 -16.62
N ALA A 23 -10.54 -5.26 -15.58
CA ALA A 23 -9.73 -5.63 -14.42
C ALA A 23 -8.60 -6.60 -14.81
N VAL A 24 -8.91 -7.63 -15.59
CA VAL A 24 -7.91 -8.61 -16.06
C VAL A 24 -6.84 -7.95 -16.92
N VAL A 25 -7.22 -7.07 -17.84
CA VAL A 25 -6.25 -6.35 -18.68
C VAL A 25 -5.35 -5.43 -17.85
N ALA A 26 -5.92 -4.75 -16.85
CA ALA A 26 -5.15 -3.89 -15.95
C ALA A 26 -4.12 -4.69 -15.14
N GLU A 27 -4.52 -5.84 -14.58
CA GLU A 27 -3.62 -6.72 -13.84
C GLU A 27 -2.50 -7.26 -14.73
N GLN A 28 -2.83 -7.74 -15.93
CA GLN A 28 -1.82 -8.21 -16.89
C GLN A 28 -0.81 -7.10 -17.20
N LYS A 29 -1.28 -5.88 -17.43
CA LYS A 29 -0.39 -4.73 -17.72
C LYS A 29 0.51 -4.37 -16.54
N LEU A 30 -0.01 -4.42 -15.33
CA LEU A 30 0.78 -4.23 -14.12
C LEU A 30 1.85 -5.32 -13.98
N ASN A 31 1.48 -6.56 -14.24
CA ASN A 31 2.41 -7.68 -14.16
C ASN A 31 3.50 -7.65 -15.26
N GLU A 32 3.19 -7.15 -16.45
CA GLU A 32 4.19 -6.92 -17.50
C GLU A 32 5.19 -5.81 -17.09
N LEU A 33 4.69 -4.71 -16.54
CA LEU A 33 5.53 -3.56 -16.20
C LEU A 33 6.38 -3.80 -14.96
N TRP A 34 5.82 -4.44 -13.94
CA TRP A 34 6.41 -4.49 -12.59
C TRP A 34 6.54 -5.90 -12.02
N GLY A 35 6.27 -6.92 -12.82
CA GLY A 35 6.28 -8.31 -12.38
C GLY A 35 5.05 -8.67 -11.54
N LYS A 36 4.88 -9.96 -11.31
CA LYS A 36 3.77 -10.50 -10.52
C LYS A 36 3.87 -10.03 -9.07
N GLU A 37 2.73 -9.72 -8.48
CA GLU A 37 2.64 -9.37 -7.07
C GLU A 37 2.84 -10.63 -6.22
N GLU A 38 3.77 -10.54 -5.27
CA GLU A 38 4.05 -11.61 -4.31
C GLU A 38 4.40 -10.99 -2.97
N VAL A 39 3.86 -11.55 -1.90
CA VAL A 39 4.26 -11.17 -0.54
C VAL A 39 5.72 -11.54 -0.35
N ARG A 40 6.52 -10.56 0.04
CA ARG A 40 7.97 -10.75 0.24
C ARG A 40 8.29 -10.86 1.71
N ASP A 41 8.99 -11.93 2.05
CA ASP A 41 9.72 -11.99 3.31
C ASP A 41 10.97 -11.10 3.17
N ARG A 42 10.98 -10.00 3.92
CA ARG A 42 12.09 -9.05 3.98
C ARG A 42 13.00 -9.30 5.18
N SER A 43 12.78 -10.37 5.92
CA SER A 43 13.69 -10.77 6.99
C SER A 43 15.04 -11.17 6.38
N VAL A 44 16.08 -10.41 6.70
CA VAL A 44 17.42 -10.64 6.15
C VAL A 44 18.21 -11.45 7.15
N SER A 45 18.55 -12.67 6.79
CA SER A 45 19.37 -13.55 7.62
C SER A 45 20.87 -13.26 7.56
N GLN A 46 21.33 -12.42 6.63
CA GLN A 46 22.75 -12.10 6.44
C GLN A 46 22.96 -10.62 6.18
N THR A 47 23.86 -10.01 6.94
CA THR A 47 24.31 -8.65 6.70
C THR A 47 25.29 -8.64 5.53
N THR A 48 24.91 -8.07 4.41
CA THR A 48 25.79 -7.84 3.28
C THR A 48 26.43 -6.46 3.43
N GLN A 49 27.77 -6.36 3.33
CA GLN A 49 28.46 -5.08 3.40
C GLN A 49 27.94 -4.10 2.33
N GLY A 50 27.65 -2.86 2.73
CA GLY A 50 27.20 -1.81 1.85
C GLY A 50 25.67 -1.72 1.64
N ILE A 51 24.89 -2.62 2.22
CA ILE A 51 23.43 -2.51 2.24
C ILE A 51 23.02 -1.60 3.41
N PRO A 52 22.11 -0.62 3.19
CA PRO A 52 21.56 0.18 4.27
C PRO A 52 20.87 -0.69 5.31
N GLU A 53 21.19 -0.48 6.59
CA GLU A 53 20.57 -1.16 7.71
C GLU A 53 19.38 -0.31 8.20
N TYR A 54 18.23 -0.96 8.48
CA TYR A 54 17.00 -0.23 8.77
C TYR A 54 17.13 0.69 9.99
N HIS A 55 17.55 0.17 11.13
CA HIS A 55 17.60 0.93 12.38
C HIS A 55 18.68 2.02 12.38
N ARG A 56 19.80 1.76 11.71
CA ARG A 56 20.91 2.70 11.65
C ARG A 56 20.73 3.79 10.60
N ASP A 57 20.25 3.41 9.41
CA ASP A 57 20.30 4.28 8.23
C ASP A 57 18.92 4.80 7.80
N ILE A 58 17.85 4.02 8.02
CA ILE A 58 16.52 4.33 7.51
C ILE A 58 15.61 4.90 8.60
N GLN A 59 15.53 4.24 9.74
CA GLN A 59 14.65 4.66 10.84
C GLN A 59 14.89 6.10 11.28
N PRO A 60 16.14 6.62 11.41
CA PRO A 60 16.37 8.01 11.77
C PRO A 60 15.81 9.03 10.76
N ILE A 61 15.68 8.64 9.49
CA ILE A 61 15.04 9.47 8.46
C ILE A 61 13.52 9.54 8.72
N PHE A 62 12.91 8.40 8.99
CA PHE A 62 11.48 8.35 9.33
C PHE A 62 11.16 9.10 10.62
N ASP A 63 11.96 8.91 11.67
CA ASP A 63 11.81 9.60 12.96
C ASP A 63 11.85 11.12 12.79
N LYS A 64 12.73 11.60 11.95
CA LYS A 64 12.92 13.03 11.72
C LYS A 64 11.85 13.65 10.81
N ARG A 65 11.25 12.89 9.88
CA ARG A 65 10.45 13.43 8.78
C ARG A 65 9.01 12.95 8.71
N CYS A 66 8.71 11.78 9.24
CA CYS A 66 7.45 11.09 8.97
C CYS A 66 6.68 10.72 10.24
N VAL A 67 7.38 10.39 11.33
CA VAL A 67 6.81 9.86 12.56
C VAL A 67 5.89 10.86 13.25
N SER A 68 6.07 12.18 13.05
CA SER A 68 5.15 13.17 13.57
C SER A 68 3.67 12.93 13.17
N CYS A 69 3.44 12.32 12.00
CA CYS A 69 2.12 11.95 11.53
C CYS A 69 1.89 10.44 11.48
N HIS A 70 2.96 9.63 11.37
CA HIS A 70 2.91 8.20 11.17
C HIS A 70 3.51 7.40 12.35
N ALA A 71 3.30 7.87 13.59
CA ALA A 71 3.81 7.23 14.79
C ALA A 71 2.93 6.09 15.31
N CYS A 72 1.61 6.26 15.25
CA CYS A 72 0.63 5.42 15.91
C CYS A 72 -0.17 4.59 14.92
N TYR A 73 -0.91 3.61 15.44
CA TYR A 73 -1.85 2.79 14.66
C TYR A 73 -3.05 3.61 14.12
N ASP A 74 -3.33 4.75 14.71
CA ASP A 74 -4.36 5.70 14.27
C ASP A 74 -3.80 6.82 13.37
N GLY A 75 -2.53 6.71 12.95
CA GLY A 75 -1.92 7.58 11.94
C GLY A 75 -2.61 7.48 10.59
N PRO A 76 -2.41 8.44 9.67
CA PRO A 76 -3.02 8.39 8.34
C PRO A 76 -2.81 7.03 7.66
N CYS A 77 -3.91 6.45 7.16
CA CYS A 77 -3.96 5.10 6.58
C CYS A 77 -3.43 3.99 7.53
N GLN A 78 -3.44 4.20 8.82
CA GLN A 78 -2.82 3.33 9.83
C GLN A 78 -1.35 2.96 9.53
N LEU A 79 -0.67 3.74 8.69
CA LEU A 79 0.74 3.51 8.35
C LEU A 79 1.62 3.89 9.54
N LYS A 80 2.33 2.93 10.10
CA LYS A 80 3.22 3.11 11.24
C LYS A 80 4.68 3.03 10.79
N LEU A 81 5.40 4.15 10.88
CA LEU A 81 6.78 4.27 10.43
C LEU A 81 7.80 4.26 11.59
N THR A 82 7.36 3.97 12.81
CA THR A 82 8.24 3.87 13.98
C THR A 82 8.96 2.54 14.11
N SER A 83 8.68 1.58 13.25
CA SER A 83 9.32 0.26 13.25
C SER A 83 9.35 -0.35 11.85
N TYR A 84 10.28 -1.26 11.62
CA TYR A 84 10.34 -2.03 10.38
C TYR A 84 9.04 -2.80 10.12
N ASP A 85 8.52 -3.49 11.12
CA ASP A 85 7.27 -4.26 11.00
C ASP A 85 6.08 -3.37 10.61
N GLY A 86 6.07 -2.11 11.05
CA GLY A 86 5.05 -1.14 10.66
C GLY A 86 5.14 -0.75 9.19
N VAL A 87 6.34 -0.62 8.65
CA VAL A 87 6.56 -0.37 7.21
C VAL A 87 6.19 -1.60 6.39
N ASP A 88 6.58 -2.79 6.85
CA ASP A 88 6.31 -4.06 6.16
C ASP A 88 4.82 -4.41 6.19
N ARG A 89 4.13 -4.17 7.31
CA ARG A 89 2.67 -4.27 7.39
C ARG A 89 2.00 -3.45 6.29
N GLY A 90 2.50 -2.24 6.00
CA GLY A 90 1.90 -1.33 5.05
C GLY A 90 0.77 -0.50 5.63
N ALA A 91 -0.18 -0.11 4.78
CA ALA A 91 -1.24 0.83 5.09
C ALA A 91 -2.64 0.24 4.85
N SER A 92 -3.65 0.82 5.50
CA SER A 92 -5.06 0.49 5.32
C SER A 92 -5.75 1.54 4.46
N SER A 93 -6.71 1.12 3.64
CA SER A 93 -7.60 2.01 2.90
C SER A 93 -8.73 2.59 3.74
N GLU A 94 -8.88 2.17 4.99
CA GLU A 94 -9.91 2.70 5.89
C GLU A 94 -9.65 4.18 6.22
N LEU A 95 -10.72 4.98 6.21
CA LEU A 95 -10.65 6.41 6.46
C LEU A 95 -10.49 6.69 7.96
N VAL A 96 -9.25 6.93 8.38
CA VAL A 96 -8.92 7.24 9.78
C VAL A 96 -9.10 8.73 10.10
N TYR A 97 -8.79 9.62 9.16
CA TYR A 97 -8.85 11.07 9.33
C TYR A 97 -9.74 11.76 8.29
N ASP A 98 -10.92 11.20 8.05
CA ASP A 98 -11.95 11.92 7.33
C ASP A 98 -12.74 12.79 8.33
N GLY A 99 -12.87 14.10 8.06
CA GLY A 99 -13.67 14.99 8.89
C GLY A 99 -15.15 14.62 8.97
N THR A 100 -15.64 13.78 8.07
CA THR A 100 -16.98 13.23 8.08
C THR A 100 -17.08 11.87 8.77
N ARG A 101 -15.98 11.31 9.25
CA ARG A 101 -15.95 10.00 9.88
C ARG A 101 -16.72 10.01 11.21
N LEU A 102 -17.76 9.22 11.26
CA LEU A 102 -18.57 9.02 12.44
C LEU A 102 -18.28 7.69 13.17
N LEU A 103 -17.52 6.78 12.53
CA LEU A 103 -17.18 5.48 13.09
C LEU A 103 -15.72 5.45 13.53
N ALA A 104 -15.48 4.93 14.72
CA ALA A 104 -14.15 4.59 15.18
C ALA A 104 -13.61 3.40 14.36
N ILE A 105 -12.36 3.48 13.94
CA ILE A 105 -11.65 2.36 13.34
C ILE A 105 -10.91 1.61 14.44
N GLU A 106 -11.06 0.30 14.47
CA GLU A 106 -10.34 -0.57 15.39
C GLU A 106 -8.83 -0.39 15.21
N PRO A 107 -8.08 -0.12 16.30
CA PRO A 107 -6.62 -0.04 16.20
C PRO A 107 -6.04 -1.40 15.87
N SER A 108 -5.01 -1.40 15.03
CA SER A 108 -4.26 -2.61 14.68
C SER A 108 -2.97 -2.69 15.46
N ARG A 109 -2.69 -3.84 16.07
CA ARG A 109 -1.54 -4.07 16.95
C ARG A 109 -0.53 -4.99 16.27
N LEU A 110 0.64 -4.45 15.96
CA LEU A 110 1.74 -5.24 15.37
C LEU A 110 2.15 -6.37 16.31
N GLY A 111 2.35 -7.55 15.74
CA GLY A 111 2.78 -8.76 16.47
C GLY A 111 1.72 -9.39 17.39
N VAL A 112 0.49 -8.83 17.39
CA VAL A 112 -0.63 -9.34 18.20
C VAL A 112 -1.80 -9.75 17.31
N ASP A 113 -2.27 -8.86 16.48
CA ASP A 113 -3.47 -9.09 15.66
C ASP A 113 -3.16 -10.01 14.48
N GLU A 114 -2.03 -9.76 13.82
CA GLU A 114 -1.52 -10.59 12.72
C GLU A 114 -0.03 -10.87 12.94
N LYS A 115 0.43 -12.03 12.53
CA LYS A 115 1.77 -12.54 12.85
C LYS A 115 2.79 -12.34 11.74
N ASN A 116 2.31 -12.16 10.51
CA ASN A 116 3.17 -12.07 9.33
C ASN A 116 2.53 -11.17 8.26
N THR A 117 3.32 -10.85 7.25
CA THR A 117 2.91 -9.96 6.16
C THR A 117 1.74 -10.51 5.36
N GLN A 118 1.65 -11.82 5.17
CA GLN A 118 0.56 -12.45 4.44
C GLN A 118 -0.78 -12.22 5.14
N GLU A 119 -0.84 -12.44 6.45
CA GLU A 119 -2.05 -12.22 7.25
C GLU A 119 -2.51 -10.76 7.19
N TRP A 120 -1.56 -9.81 7.20
CA TRP A 120 -1.87 -8.39 7.01
C TRP A 120 -2.48 -8.10 5.63
N ARG A 121 -2.01 -8.75 4.56
CA ARG A 121 -2.62 -8.62 3.20
C ARG A 121 -4.03 -9.20 3.18
N GLU A 122 -4.26 -10.34 3.81
CA GLU A 122 -5.59 -10.95 3.95
C GLU A 122 -6.56 -10.08 4.75
N ARG A 123 -6.06 -9.33 5.74
CA ARG A 123 -6.83 -8.33 6.50
C ARG A 123 -7.10 -7.04 5.72
N GLY A 124 -6.57 -6.88 4.52
CA GLY A 124 -6.81 -5.71 3.66
C GLY A 124 -5.77 -4.59 3.77
N TYR A 125 -4.64 -4.84 4.44
CA TYR A 125 -3.52 -3.91 4.39
C TYR A 125 -2.79 -4.04 3.06
N PHE A 126 -2.51 -2.92 2.40
CA PHE A 126 -1.76 -2.88 1.15
C PHE A 126 -0.30 -2.49 1.36
N PRO A 127 0.63 -3.00 0.54
CA PRO A 127 2.04 -2.71 0.68
C PRO A 127 2.37 -1.26 0.32
N VAL A 128 3.22 -0.63 1.12
CA VAL A 128 3.82 0.68 0.79
C VAL A 128 5.20 0.53 0.15
N LEU A 129 5.86 -0.61 0.37
CA LEU A 129 7.06 -1.03 -0.36
C LEU A 129 6.65 -1.89 -1.57
N ASN A 130 7.57 -2.07 -2.51
CA ASN A 130 7.29 -2.92 -3.65
C ASN A 130 7.25 -4.41 -3.27
N GLU A 131 6.18 -5.11 -3.63
CA GLU A 131 5.99 -6.56 -3.50
C GLU A 131 5.94 -7.27 -4.85
N ARG A 132 6.34 -6.62 -5.93
CA ARG A 132 6.39 -7.23 -7.26
C ARG A 132 7.82 -7.63 -7.62
N HIS A 133 7.97 -8.73 -8.37
CA HIS A 133 9.26 -9.09 -8.94
C HIS A 133 9.66 -8.10 -10.01
N GLN A 134 10.79 -7.43 -9.80
CA GLN A 134 11.25 -6.40 -10.71
C GLN A 134 12.77 -6.42 -10.86
N GLN A 135 13.21 -5.86 -11.98
CA GLN A 135 14.58 -5.41 -12.10
C GLN A 135 14.85 -4.29 -11.08
N PRO A 136 16.07 -4.21 -10.53
CA PRO A 136 16.43 -3.22 -9.51
C PRO A 136 16.02 -1.78 -9.87
N ASP A 137 16.22 -1.38 -11.13
CA ASP A 137 15.92 -0.03 -11.61
C ASP A 137 14.41 0.30 -11.59
N ALA A 138 13.55 -0.71 -11.75
CA ALA A 138 12.10 -0.53 -11.70
C ALA A 138 11.52 -0.69 -10.29
N ASN A 139 12.33 -1.17 -9.33
CA ASN A 139 11.88 -1.48 -7.97
C ASN A 139 11.34 -0.27 -7.22
N LEU A 140 11.93 0.92 -7.41
CA LEU A 140 11.48 2.16 -6.78
C LEU A 140 10.07 2.53 -7.22
N TYR A 141 9.79 2.45 -8.51
CA TYR A 141 8.48 2.84 -9.07
C TYR A 141 7.34 1.89 -8.70
N GLY A 142 7.65 0.67 -8.30
CA GLY A 142 6.69 -0.27 -7.72
C GLY A 142 6.31 0.05 -6.27
N SER A 143 7.10 0.90 -5.58
CA SER A 143 6.85 1.31 -4.21
C SER A 143 5.90 2.52 -4.14
N LEU A 144 4.79 2.38 -3.42
CA LEU A 144 3.87 3.48 -3.18
C LEU A 144 4.56 4.60 -2.38
N LEU A 145 5.36 4.24 -1.38
CA LEU A 145 6.11 5.20 -0.56
C LEU A 145 7.03 6.07 -1.43
N TYR A 146 7.80 5.46 -2.32
CA TYR A 146 8.66 6.20 -3.24
C TYR A 146 7.86 7.13 -4.15
N ARG A 147 6.78 6.64 -4.75
CA ARG A 147 5.92 7.43 -5.64
C ARG A 147 5.29 8.64 -4.94
N MET A 148 4.88 8.49 -3.68
CA MET A 148 4.34 9.61 -2.89
C MET A 148 5.42 10.66 -2.59
N LEU A 149 6.65 10.23 -2.29
CA LEU A 149 7.78 11.15 -2.08
C LEU A 149 8.15 11.89 -3.38
N GLU A 150 8.17 11.19 -4.50
CA GLU A 150 8.45 11.80 -5.82
C GLU A 150 7.34 12.79 -6.21
N LEU A 151 6.07 12.41 -6.01
CA LEU A 151 4.93 13.30 -6.23
C LEU A 151 5.07 14.59 -5.41
N LYS A 152 5.41 14.47 -4.14
CA LYS A 152 5.63 15.63 -3.26
C LYS A 152 6.81 16.49 -3.69
N LYS A 153 7.91 15.88 -4.15
CA LYS A 153 9.07 16.59 -4.69
C LYS A 153 8.70 17.42 -5.91
N ASN A 154 7.87 16.86 -6.80
CA ASN A 154 7.47 17.52 -8.04
C ASN A 154 6.32 18.54 -7.84
N ASN A 155 5.61 18.45 -6.72
CA ASN A 155 4.52 19.35 -6.34
C ASN A 155 4.77 19.93 -4.94
N PRO A 156 5.77 20.81 -4.78
CA PRO A 156 6.06 21.40 -3.47
C PRO A 156 4.89 22.28 -3.00
N LEU A 157 4.68 22.36 -1.69
CA LEU A 157 3.72 23.30 -1.13
C LEU A 157 4.13 24.74 -1.48
N PRO A 158 3.16 25.64 -1.72
CA PRO A 158 3.45 27.05 -1.85
C PRO A 158 4.23 27.55 -0.64
N GLN A 159 5.31 28.27 -0.88
CA GLN A 159 6.03 28.92 0.21
C GLN A 159 5.14 30.08 0.69
N THR A 160 4.47 29.91 1.82
CA THR A 160 3.83 31.03 2.52
C THR A 160 4.95 31.90 3.07
N LYS A 161 4.99 33.14 2.60
CA LYS A 161 5.84 34.19 3.18
C LYS A 161 5.37 34.53 4.59
#